data_6654ee1b422dc1f9b3d07835c98856d1
#
_entry.id   6654ee1b422dc1f9b3d07835c98856d1
#
_cell.length_a   1.000
_cell.length_b   1.000
_cell.length_c   1.000
_cell.angle_alpha   90.00
_cell.angle_beta   90.00
_cell.angle_gamma   90.00
#
_symmetry.space_group_name_H-M   'P 1'
#
loop_
_entity.id
_entity.type
_entity.pdbx_description
1 polymer ?
#
loop_
_entity_poly.entity_id
_entity_poly.type
_entity_poly.pdbx_seq_one_letter_code
_entity_poly.pdbx_strand_id
1 'polypeptide(L)'
;MAQRCAESDAWGADIHSCVHTNAFNGKVSGTRMFCYSVPGKGYDACRAVFGQLAPLTPGTSENIQANPRLYEVRNPAAPSVYCECEFHDTIQGARWIVEHTTDIGEAIAKGLCEYLGAAYVPARQEAPKPAEPAQGDTLYRVQVGAFAVRANAEKMLDRLKKAGFTGFVVEGTR
;
A
#
# COMPACT_ATOMS: atom_id res chain seq x y z
N MET A 1 -9.52 7.30 -10.41
CA MET A 1 -8.38 7.47 -11.33
C MET A 1 -8.37 8.86 -11.96
N ALA A 2 -9.37 9.29 -12.74
CA ALA A 2 -9.35 10.60 -13.42
C ALA A 2 -9.07 11.78 -12.47
N GLN A 3 -9.72 11.84 -11.33
CA GLN A 3 -9.50 12.89 -10.34
C GLN A 3 -8.05 12.91 -9.82
N ARG A 4 -7.46 11.76 -9.51
CA ARG A 4 -6.05 11.67 -9.04
C ARG A 4 -5.07 12.16 -10.09
N CYS A 5 -5.29 11.83 -11.38
CA CYS A 5 -4.45 12.37 -12.46
C CYS A 5 -4.59 13.88 -12.57
N ALA A 6 -5.84 14.40 -12.56
CA ALA A 6 -6.09 15.84 -12.64
C ALA A 6 -5.49 16.62 -11.44
N GLU A 7 -5.54 16.07 -10.23
CA GLU A 7 -4.92 16.66 -9.04
C GLU A 7 -3.39 16.66 -9.15
N SER A 8 -2.79 15.56 -9.64
CA SER A 8 -1.36 15.45 -9.92
C SER A 8 -0.90 16.50 -10.93
N ASP A 9 -1.65 16.66 -12.02
CA ASP A 9 -1.35 17.63 -13.08
C ASP A 9 -1.52 19.08 -12.59
N ALA A 10 -2.59 19.36 -11.85
CA ALA A 10 -2.83 20.68 -11.26
C ALA A 10 -1.76 21.08 -10.24
N TRP A 11 -1.21 20.10 -9.54
CA TRP A 11 -0.11 20.32 -8.60
C TRP A 11 1.25 20.51 -9.30
N GLY A 12 1.38 20.09 -10.57
CA GLY A 12 2.64 20.12 -11.32
C GLY A 12 3.62 19.07 -10.81
N ALA A 13 3.14 17.87 -10.54
CA ALA A 13 3.96 16.78 -10.02
C ALA A 13 5.09 16.41 -10.99
N ASP A 14 6.29 16.15 -10.48
CA ASP A 14 7.44 15.64 -11.26
C ASP A 14 7.30 14.16 -11.60
N ILE A 15 6.57 13.41 -10.77
CA ILE A 15 6.28 11.99 -10.92
C ILE A 15 4.85 11.70 -10.44
N HIS A 16 4.13 10.84 -11.19
CA HIS A 16 2.88 10.23 -10.75
C HIS A 16 3.14 8.78 -10.33
N SER A 17 3.18 8.51 -9.04
CA SER A 17 3.45 7.18 -8.51
C SER A 17 2.17 6.49 -8.04
N CYS A 18 1.92 5.28 -8.57
CA CYS A 18 0.81 4.41 -8.19
C CYS A 18 1.37 3.17 -7.49
N VAL A 19 0.89 2.90 -6.28
CA VAL A 19 1.30 1.73 -5.50
C VAL A 19 0.13 0.76 -5.41
N HIS A 20 0.31 -0.39 -6.02
CA HIS A 20 -0.67 -1.47 -6.12
C HIS A 20 -0.07 -2.81 -5.72
N THR A 21 -0.92 -3.80 -5.61
CA THR A 21 -0.56 -5.21 -5.50
C THR A 21 -1.30 -5.99 -6.58
N ASN A 22 -0.61 -6.97 -7.17
CA ASN A 22 -1.07 -7.71 -8.33
C ASN A 22 -1.89 -8.95 -7.97
N ALA A 23 -2.60 -9.50 -8.96
CA ALA A 23 -3.23 -10.80 -8.92
C ALA A 23 -3.19 -11.44 -10.32
N PHE A 24 -3.07 -12.76 -10.40
CA PHE A 24 -3.11 -13.47 -11.69
C PHE A 24 -3.75 -14.84 -11.59
N ASN A 25 -3.03 -15.87 -11.16
CA ASN A 25 -3.49 -17.26 -11.16
C ASN A 25 -3.15 -18.04 -9.87
N GLY A 26 -2.81 -17.31 -8.80
CA GLY A 26 -2.42 -17.88 -7.51
C GLY A 26 -1.07 -18.61 -7.50
N LYS A 27 -0.21 -18.39 -8.51
CA LYS A 27 1.09 -19.09 -8.64
C LYS A 27 2.25 -18.16 -8.99
N VAL A 28 1.97 -16.90 -9.30
CA VAL A 28 2.98 -15.90 -9.67
C VAL A 28 3.31 -15.07 -8.45
N SER A 29 4.58 -14.68 -8.32
CA SER A 29 5.08 -13.79 -7.28
C SER A 29 6.15 -12.87 -7.84
N GLY A 30 6.47 -11.80 -7.13
CA GLY A 30 7.48 -10.81 -7.51
C GLY A 30 6.91 -9.47 -7.91
N THR A 31 7.81 -8.49 -8.00
CA THR A 31 7.47 -7.13 -8.39
C THR A 31 7.25 -7.04 -9.91
N ARG A 32 6.22 -6.31 -10.32
CA ARG A 32 6.02 -5.85 -11.70
C ARG A 32 5.85 -4.34 -11.72
N MET A 33 6.32 -3.71 -12.79
CA MET A 33 6.09 -2.29 -12.97
C MET A 33 5.61 -1.99 -14.38
N PHE A 34 4.77 -0.95 -14.46
CA PHE A 34 4.25 -0.48 -15.73
C PHE A 34 4.58 0.99 -15.95
N CYS A 35 4.98 1.31 -17.17
CA CYS A 35 5.25 2.65 -17.65
C CYS A 35 4.54 2.89 -18.98
N TYR A 36 4.56 4.13 -19.49
CA TYR A 36 3.91 4.48 -20.75
C TYR A 36 4.62 3.88 -21.97
N SER A 37 5.94 4.00 -22.00
CA SER A 37 6.78 3.52 -23.11
C SER A 37 8.15 3.04 -22.64
N VAL A 38 8.77 2.17 -23.43
CA VAL A 38 10.14 1.71 -23.23
C VAL A 38 10.88 1.95 -24.57
N PRO A 39 11.90 2.83 -24.60
CA PRO A 39 12.41 3.69 -23.51
C PRO A 39 11.48 4.87 -23.20
N GLY A 40 11.77 5.59 -22.12
CA GLY A 40 11.08 6.81 -21.74
C GLY A 40 11.29 7.21 -20.28
N LYS A 41 10.95 8.45 -19.92
CA LYS A 41 11.12 8.96 -18.55
C LYS A 41 10.43 8.09 -17.48
N GLY A 42 9.21 7.61 -17.76
CA GLY A 42 8.50 6.70 -16.87
C GLY A 42 9.22 5.35 -16.73
N TYR A 43 9.84 4.85 -17.79
CA TYR A 43 10.65 3.65 -17.74
C TYR A 43 11.90 3.84 -16.88
N ASP A 44 12.60 4.98 -17.03
CA ASP A 44 13.79 5.28 -16.24
C ASP A 44 13.45 5.40 -14.75
N ALA A 45 12.32 6.06 -14.43
CA ALA A 45 11.81 6.13 -13.07
C ALA A 45 11.40 4.75 -12.51
N CYS A 46 10.72 3.93 -13.32
CA CYS A 46 10.40 2.54 -12.94
C CYS A 46 11.67 1.72 -12.69
N ARG A 47 12.73 1.88 -13.49
CA ARG A 47 14.00 1.17 -13.29
C ARG A 47 14.64 1.50 -11.94
N ALA A 48 14.66 2.77 -11.55
CA ALA A 48 15.22 3.19 -10.27
C ALA A 48 14.42 2.57 -9.10
N VAL A 49 13.09 2.63 -9.14
CA VAL A 49 12.23 2.02 -8.11
C VAL A 49 12.36 0.50 -8.12
N PHE A 50 12.34 -0.13 -9.30
CA PHE A 50 12.47 -1.57 -9.45
C PHE A 50 13.79 -2.10 -8.89
N GLY A 51 14.89 -1.39 -9.10
CA GLY A 51 16.21 -1.74 -8.56
C GLY A 51 16.25 -1.79 -7.03
N GLN A 52 15.39 -1.02 -6.37
CA GLN A 52 15.28 -1.00 -4.90
C GLN A 52 14.25 -2.02 -4.38
N LEU A 53 13.14 -2.23 -5.07
CA LEU A 53 12.02 -3.04 -4.58
C LEU A 53 12.12 -4.52 -4.99
N ALA A 54 12.45 -4.82 -6.23
CA ALA A 54 12.47 -6.20 -6.74
C ALA A 54 13.37 -7.16 -5.94
N PRO A 55 14.56 -6.74 -5.45
CA PRO A 55 15.40 -7.60 -4.61
C PRO A 55 14.78 -8.00 -3.27
N LEU A 56 13.74 -7.28 -2.81
CA LEU A 56 13.06 -7.56 -1.54
C LEU A 56 11.92 -8.56 -1.72
N THR A 57 11.30 -8.61 -2.90
CA THR A 57 10.13 -9.45 -3.15
C THR A 57 10.50 -10.92 -3.34
N PRO A 58 9.68 -11.87 -2.84
CA PRO A 58 10.00 -13.30 -2.85
C PRO A 58 9.75 -13.97 -4.21
N GLY A 59 9.82 -13.27 -5.31
CA GLY A 59 9.41 -13.80 -6.60
C GLY A 59 10.49 -13.87 -7.65
N THR A 60 10.13 -14.48 -8.78
CA THR A 60 10.99 -14.64 -9.96
C THR A 60 10.38 -14.08 -11.24
N SER A 61 9.10 -13.69 -11.21
CA SER A 61 8.37 -13.16 -12.38
C SER A 61 8.44 -11.63 -12.48
N GLU A 62 9.56 -11.06 -12.12
CA GLU A 62 9.79 -9.62 -12.00
C GLU A 62 10.14 -9.02 -13.35
N ASN A 63 9.46 -7.92 -13.71
CA ASN A 63 9.75 -7.18 -14.93
C ASN A 63 9.19 -5.75 -14.93
N ILE A 64 9.65 -4.95 -15.91
CA ILE A 64 9.12 -3.64 -16.21
C ILE A 64 8.57 -3.70 -17.65
N GLN A 65 7.33 -3.26 -17.86
CA GLN A 65 6.65 -3.33 -19.15
C GLN A 65 5.98 -2.00 -19.50
N ALA A 66 5.93 -1.69 -20.80
CA ALA A 66 5.06 -0.63 -21.31
C ALA A 66 3.60 -1.13 -21.26
N ASN A 67 2.72 -0.38 -20.60
CA ASN A 67 1.29 -0.66 -20.59
C ASN A 67 0.46 0.64 -20.64
N PRO A 68 0.38 1.32 -21.78
CA PRO A 68 -0.39 2.55 -21.96
C PRO A 68 -1.92 2.33 -21.89
N ARG A 69 -2.40 1.10 -21.67
CA ARG A 69 -3.83 0.82 -21.44
C ARG A 69 -4.28 1.19 -20.02
N LEU A 70 -3.34 1.18 -19.07
CA LEU A 70 -3.64 1.60 -17.70
C LEU A 70 -3.90 3.11 -17.66
N TYR A 71 -5.00 3.50 -17.01
CA TYR A 71 -5.45 4.89 -16.98
C TYR A 71 -4.39 5.81 -16.34
N GLU A 72 -3.89 5.46 -15.17
CA GLU A 72 -2.90 6.24 -14.41
C GLU A 72 -1.47 6.11 -14.95
N VAL A 73 -1.25 5.29 -15.97
CA VAL A 73 -0.01 5.26 -16.74
C VAL A 73 -0.07 6.23 -17.92
N ARG A 74 -1.25 6.35 -18.57
CA ARG A 74 -1.40 7.12 -19.82
C ARG A 74 -1.76 8.59 -19.59
N ASN A 75 -2.55 8.91 -18.56
CA ASN A 75 -3.21 10.21 -18.49
C ASN A 75 -2.47 11.29 -17.68
N PRO A 76 -1.63 10.99 -16.68
CA PRO A 76 -0.85 12.04 -16.02
C PRO A 76 0.10 12.72 -16.98
N ALA A 77 0.28 14.05 -16.84
CA ALA A 77 1.30 14.82 -17.54
C ALA A 77 2.71 14.44 -17.06
N ALA A 78 2.85 14.14 -15.76
CA ALA A 78 4.09 13.63 -15.19
C ALA A 78 4.39 12.19 -15.65
N PRO A 79 5.67 11.80 -15.74
CA PRO A 79 6.05 10.41 -15.94
C PRO A 79 5.42 9.52 -14.88
N SER A 80 4.78 8.42 -15.29
CA SER A 80 4.09 7.51 -14.36
C SER A 80 4.96 6.34 -13.97
N VAL A 81 5.00 6.04 -12.67
CA VAL A 81 5.57 4.84 -12.06
C VAL A 81 4.42 4.03 -11.48
N TYR A 82 3.98 3.00 -12.20
CA TYR A 82 2.91 2.12 -11.75
C TYR A 82 3.50 0.83 -11.21
N CYS A 83 3.47 0.70 -9.88
CA CYS A 83 4.13 -0.37 -9.15
C CYS A 83 3.11 -1.42 -8.70
N GLU A 84 3.33 -2.66 -9.10
CA GLU A 84 2.69 -3.86 -8.57
C GLU A 84 3.71 -4.54 -7.65
N CYS A 85 3.60 -4.30 -6.35
CA CYS A 85 4.64 -4.64 -5.38
C CYS A 85 4.84 -6.14 -5.21
N GLU A 86 3.77 -6.92 -5.23
CA GLU A 86 3.75 -8.39 -5.11
C GLU A 86 2.34 -8.87 -5.46
N PHE A 87 2.15 -10.17 -5.61
CA PHE A 87 0.85 -10.80 -5.90
C PHE A 87 0.12 -11.17 -4.61
N HIS A 88 -1.05 -10.56 -4.40
CA HIS A 88 -1.87 -10.79 -3.21
C HIS A 88 -2.82 -12.00 -3.32
N ASP A 89 -2.89 -12.65 -4.47
CA ASP A 89 -3.73 -13.82 -4.72
C ASP A 89 -3.11 -15.16 -4.27
N THR A 90 -1.95 -15.09 -3.60
CA THR A 90 -1.37 -16.19 -2.83
C THR A 90 -1.31 -15.83 -1.35
N ILE A 91 -1.44 -16.84 -0.46
CA ILE A 91 -1.32 -16.62 0.99
C ILE A 91 0.08 -16.09 1.34
N GLN A 92 1.12 -16.60 0.68
CA GLN A 92 2.50 -16.17 0.90
C GLN A 92 2.71 -14.73 0.47
N GLY A 93 2.26 -14.35 -0.73
CA GLY A 93 2.40 -12.99 -1.24
C GLY A 93 1.59 -11.98 -0.43
N ALA A 94 0.33 -12.30 -0.09
CA ALA A 94 -0.49 -11.45 0.75
C ALA A 94 0.13 -11.21 2.14
N ARG A 95 0.67 -12.26 2.76
CA ARG A 95 1.38 -12.16 4.05
C ARG A 95 2.62 -11.29 3.92
N TRP A 96 3.44 -11.54 2.92
CA TRP A 96 4.67 -10.77 2.69
C TRP A 96 4.37 -9.27 2.52
N ILE A 97 3.34 -8.90 1.73
CA ILE A 97 2.93 -7.51 1.54
C ILE A 97 2.61 -6.84 2.90
N VAL A 98 1.82 -7.51 3.75
CA VAL A 98 1.41 -6.96 5.05
C VAL A 98 2.61 -6.82 6.00
N GLU A 99 3.50 -7.81 6.02
CA GLU A 99 4.66 -7.84 6.91
C GLU A 99 5.76 -6.86 6.48
N HIS A 100 5.83 -6.48 5.17
CA HIS A 100 6.90 -5.63 4.60
C HIS A 100 6.40 -4.28 4.09
N THR A 101 5.26 -3.78 4.58
CA THR A 101 4.68 -2.50 4.14
C THR A 101 5.68 -1.33 4.26
N THR A 102 6.46 -1.28 5.34
CA THR A 102 7.49 -0.26 5.55
C THR A 102 8.63 -0.42 4.55
N ASP A 103 9.13 -1.63 4.35
CA ASP A 103 10.23 -1.93 3.43
C ASP A 103 9.85 -1.58 1.98
N ILE A 104 8.62 -1.90 1.59
CA ILE A 104 8.04 -1.52 0.28
C ILE A 104 8.05 0.01 0.12
N GLY A 105 7.52 0.73 1.11
CA GLY A 105 7.48 2.19 1.10
C GLY A 105 8.86 2.83 1.01
N GLU A 106 9.82 2.33 1.79
CA GLU A 106 11.21 2.80 1.76
C GLU A 106 11.90 2.51 0.42
N ALA A 107 11.72 1.33 -0.14
CA ALA A 107 12.29 0.96 -1.44
C ALA A 107 11.76 1.87 -2.55
N ILE A 108 10.45 2.12 -2.59
CA ILE A 108 9.84 3.03 -3.55
C ILE A 108 10.41 4.45 -3.37
N ALA A 109 10.46 4.96 -2.14
CA ALA A 109 11.00 6.29 -1.85
C ALA A 109 12.48 6.43 -2.24
N LYS A 110 13.32 5.43 -1.96
CA LYS A 110 14.74 5.39 -2.39
C LYS A 110 14.85 5.47 -3.91
N GLY A 111 14.10 4.65 -4.63
CA GLY A 111 14.12 4.65 -6.09
C GLY A 111 13.62 5.96 -6.70
N LEU A 112 12.59 6.58 -6.13
CA LEU A 112 12.11 7.90 -6.58
C LEU A 112 13.15 9.00 -6.32
N CYS A 113 13.80 8.98 -5.15
CA CYS A 113 14.88 9.91 -4.84
C CYS A 113 16.06 9.74 -5.80
N GLU A 114 16.45 8.50 -6.12
CA GLU A 114 17.49 8.19 -7.10
C GLU A 114 17.16 8.78 -8.47
N TYR A 115 15.94 8.55 -8.98
CA TYR A 115 15.50 9.09 -10.27
C TYR A 115 15.49 10.63 -10.30
N LEU A 116 15.03 11.26 -9.22
CA LEU A 116 14.93 12.72 -9.10
C LEU A 116 16.28 13.41 -8.74
N GLY A 117 17.34 12.63 -8.50
CA GLY A 117 18.62 13.18 -8.05
C GLY A 117 18.58 13.78 -6.65
N ALA A 118 17.63 13.37 -5.83
CA ALA A 118 17.44 13.82 -4.45
C ALA A 118 18.09 12.86 -3.45
N ALA A 119 18.59 13.39 -2.34
CA ALA A 119 19.07 12.55 -1.25
C ALA A 119 17.90 11.86 -0.54
N TYR A 120 17.96 10.54 -0.41
CA TYR A 120 16.99 9.82 0.41
C TYR A 120 17.25 10.05 1.90
N VAL A 121 16.26 10.52 2.60
CA VAL A 121 16.26 10.64 4.06
C VAL A 121 15.26 9.62 4.61
N PRO A 122 15.73 8.61 5.39
CA PRO A 122 14.82 7.64 5.99
C PRO A 122 13.74 8.35 6.82
N ALA A 123 12.50 7.87 6.73
CA ALA A 123 11.49 8.31 7.67
C ALA A 123 12.02 8.06 9.09
N ARG A 124 12.07 9.10 9.91
CA ARG A 124 12.41 8.92 11.31
C ARG A 124 11.41 7.92 11.85
N GLN A 125 11.88 6.73 12.25
CA GLN A 125 11.05 5.84 13.06
C GLN A 125 10.73 6.64 14.32
N GLU A 126 9.55 7.23 14.35
CA GLU A 126 9.00 7.64 15.62
C GLU A 126 8.91 6.34 16.41
N ALA A 127 9.76 6.23 17.42
CA ALA A 127 9.54 5.22 18.45
C ALA A 127 8.05 5.29 18.80
N PRO A 128 7.32 4.14 18.88
CA PRO A 128 5.91 4.16 19.21
C PRO A 128 5.75 5.12 20.37
N LYS A 129 5.00 6.20 20.13
CA LYS A 129 4.83 7.26 21.14
C LYS A 129 4.45 6.53 22.40
N PRO A 130 5.25 6.62 23.49
CA PRO A 130 4.90 5.92 24.71
C PRO A 130 3.46 6.28 25.02
N ALA A 131 2.60 5.31 25.22
CA ALA A 131 1.24 5.59 25.60
C ALA A 131 1.32 6.57 26.75
N GLU A 132 0.82 7.80 26.54
CA GLU A 132 0.79 8.79 27.62
C GLU A 132 0.08 8.10 28.80
N PRO A 133 0.66 8.09 29.99
CA PRO A 133 -0.01 7.51 31.14
C PRO A 133 -1.35 8.20 31.24
N ALA A 134 -2.41 7.40 31.25
CA ALA A 134 -3.78 7.90 31.32
C ALA A 134 -3.92 8.81 32.54
N GLN A 135 -3.90 10.11 32.31
CA GLN A 135 -4.26 11.09 33.34
C GLN A 135 -5.78 11.18 33.37
N GLY A 136 -6.38 10.62 34.40
CA GLY A 136 -7.82 10.68 34.64
C GLY A 136 -8.59 9.46 34.11
N ASP A 137 -9.90 9.41 34.39
CA ASP A 137 -10.85 8.36 34.03
C ASP A 137 -11.11 8.21 32.50
N THR A 138 -10.12 8.43 31.66
CA THR A 138 -10.24 8.35 30.20
C THR A 138 -10.10 6.90 29.75
N LEU A 139 -11.20 6.32 29.26
CA LEU A 139 -11.22 4.99 28.65
C LEU A 139 -11.18 5.10 27.14
N TYR A 140 -10.24 4.40 26.51
CA TYR A 140 -10.20 4.24 25.07
C TYR A 140 -10.96 2.97 24.67
N ARG A 141 -11.94 3.12 23.76
CA ARG A 141 -12.77 2.01 23.29
C ARG A 141 -12.43 1.66 21.86
N VAL A 142 -12.23 0.36 21.60
CA VAL A 142 -12.09 -0.16 20.23
C VAL A 142 -13.44 -0.73 19.82
N GLN A 143 -14.02 -0.14 18.76
CA GLN A 143 -15.29 -0.60 18.18
C GLN A 143 -15.01 -1.52 17.00
N VAL A 144 -15.45 -2.77 17.04
CA VAL A 144 -15.23 -3.79 16.00
C VAL A 144 -16.42 -3.99 15.07
N GLY A 145 -17.51 -3.23 15.26
CA GLY A 145 -18.67 -3.24 14.38
C GLY A 145 -19.84 -2.46 14.96
N ALA A 146 -20.80 -2.10 14.11
CA ALA A 146 -22.10 -1.53 14.47
C ALA A 146 -23.19 -2.29 13.71
N PHE A 147 -24.20 -2.79 14.42
CA PHE A 147 -25.22 -3.65 13.86
C PHE A 147 -26.61 -3.13 14.22
N ALA A 148 -27.52 -3.03 13.25
CA ALA A 148 -28.90 -2.64 13.49
C ALA A 148 -29.73 -3.76 14.17
N VAL A 149 -29.26 -5.01 14.08
CA VAL A 149 -29.90 -6.18 14.67
C VAL A 149 -29.01 -6.74 15.78
N ARG A 150 -29.52 -6.81 17.00
CA ARG A 150 -28.82 -7.27 18.20
C ARG A 150 -28.18 -8.66 18.02
N ALA A 151 -28.94 -9.60 17.44
CA ALA A 151 -28.42 -10.96 17.19
C ALA A 151 -27.17 -11.01 16.31
N ASN A 152 -26.98 -10.04 15.41
CA ASN A 152 -25.76 -9.94 14.60
C ASN A 152 -24.57 -9.42 15.41
N ALA A 153 -24.79 -8.51 16.35
CA ALA A 153 -23.77 -8.07 17.31
C ALA A 153 -23.32 -9.22 18.22
N GLU A 154 -24.26 -10.02 18.73
CA GLU A 154 -23.98 -11.17 19.56
C GLU A 154 -23.20 -12.25 18.82
N LYS A 155 -23.55 -12.54 17.56
CA LYS A 155 -22.76 -13.45 16.69
C LYS A 155 -21.34 -12.96 16.47
N MET A 156 -21.14 -11.65 16.32
CA MET A 156 -19.79 -11.07 16.20
C MET A 156 -19.02 -11.22 17.50
N LEU A 157 -19.67 -10.96 18.64
CA LEU A 157 -19.05 -11.14 19.97
C LEU A 157 -18.61 -12.59 20.19
N ASP A 158 -19.41 -13.58 19.79
CA ASP A 158 -19.05 -15.00 19.89
C ASP A 158 -17.84 -15.35 19.01
N ARG A 159 -17.72 -14.76 17.82
CA ARG A 159 -16.54 -14.91 16.97
C ARG A 159 -15.29 -14.34 17.62
N LEU A 160 -15.39 -13.16 18.22
CA LEU A 160 -14.29 -12.53 18.96
C LEU A 160 -13.86 -13.39 20.15
N LYS A 161 -14.80 -13.91 20.94
CA LYS A 161 -14.50 -14.82 22.06
C LYS A 161 -13.77 -16.09 21.60
N LYS A 162 -14.21 -16.70 20.49
CA LYS A 162 -13.53 -17.86 19.89
C LYS A 162 -12.12 -17.54 19.41
N ALA A 163 -11.85 -16.29 19.05
CA ALA A 163 -10.53 -15.80 18.66
C ALA A 163 -9.67 -15.31 19.85
N GLY A 164 -10.14 -15.51 21.10
CA GLY A 164 -9.39 -15.18 22.31
C GLY A 164 -9.56 -13.74 22.81
N PHE A 165 -10.49 -12.96 22.24
CA PHE A 165 -10.77 -11.60 22.68
C PHE A 165 -11.93 -11.56 23.69
N THR A 166 -11.83 -10.68 24.68
CA THR A 166 -12.95 -10.33 25.57
C THR A 166 -13.68 -9.10 25.03
N GLY A 167 -15.00 -9.05 25.20
CA GLY A 167 -15.80 -7.91 24.77
C GLY A 167 -17.24 -7.99 25.25
N PHE A 168 -17.99 -6.94 24.97
CA PHE A 168 -19.43 -6.86 25.27
C PHE A 168 -20.15 -6.02 24.21
N VAL A 169 -21.47 -6.19 24.12
CA VAL A 169 -22.32 -5.39 23.23
C VAL A 169 -22.82 -4.18 23.99
N VAL A 170 -22.69 -2.98 23.41
CA VAL A 170 -23.24 -1.72 23.93
C VAL A 170 -24.39 -1.29 23.01
N GLU A 171 -25.52 -0.94 23.57
CA GLU A 171 -26.61 -0.29 22.84
C GLU A 171 -26.33 1.22 22.77
N GLY A 172 -26.48 1.80 21.58
CA GLY A 172 -26.33 3.22 21.36
C GLY A 172 -27.30 3.70 20.27
N THR A 173 -27.69 4.95 20.34
CA THR A 173 -28.44 5.64 19.29
C THR A 173 -27.48 6.13 18.21
N ARG A 174 -27.97 6.23 16.96
CA ARG A 174 -27.27 6.86 15.83
C ARG A 174 -27.15 8.35 16.03
#